data_af92f4269ec749227906b065a483de35
#
_entry.id   af92f4269ec749227906b065a483de35
#
_cell.length_a   1.000
_cell.length_b   1.000
_cell.length_c   1.000
_cell.angle_alpha   90.00
_cell.angle_beta   90.00
_cell.angle_gamma   90.00
#
_symmetry.space_group_name_H-M   'P 1'
#
loop_
_entity.id
_entity.type
_entity.pdbx_description
1 polymer ?
#
loop_
_entity_poly.entity_id
_entity_poly.type
_entity_poly.pdbx_seq_one_letter_code
_entity_poly.pdbx_strand_id
1 'polypeptide(L)' 'MSEGIILDADDVKRIIAEKFGVDEKDVIKTQYSYIVKRSAPIEEG' A
#
# COMPACT_ATOMS: atom_id res chain seq x y z
N MET A 1 16.00 -12.31 22.41
CA MET A 1 14.59 -12.30 22.40
C MET A 1 14.05 -11.47 21.29
N SER A 2 13.11 -11.98 20.58
CA SER A 2 12.61 -11.23 19.44
C SER A 2 11.28 -10.61 19.79
N GLU A 3 10.99 -9.52 19.13
CA GLU A 3 9.73 -8.85 19.32
C GLU A 3 8.91 -9.00 18.09
N GLY A 4 7.63 -9.12 18.29
CA GLY A 4 6.72 -9.18 17.17
C GLY A 4 5.96 -7.88 17.06
N ILE A 5 5.70 -7.50 15.85
CA ILE A 5 4.89 -6.33 15.59
C ILE A 5 3.65 -6.79 14.87
N ILE A 6 2.51 -6.41 15.41
CA ILE A 6 1.25 -6.79 14.82
C ILE A 6 0.78 -5.65 13.95
N LEU A 7 0.53 -5.94 12.70
CA LEU A 7 0.08 -4.92 11.77
C LEU A 7 -1.31 -5.23 11.29
N ASP A 8 -2.18 -4.24 11.35
CA ASP A 8 -3.50 -4.37 10.78
C ASP A 8 -3.44 -4.14 9.29
N ALA A 9 -4.53 -4.49 8.62
CA ALA A 9 -4.60 -4.22 7.20
C ALA A 9 -4.42 -2.73 6.93
N ASP A 10 -4.98 -1.90 7.79
CA ASP A 10 -4.83 -0.45 7.60
C ASP A 10 -3.39 -0.02 7.71
N ASP A 11 -2.68 -0.59 8.68
CA ASP A 11 -1.26 -0.25 8.84
C ASP A 11 -0.47 -0.66 7.61
N VAL A 12 -0.74 -1.85 7.11
CA VAL A 12 -0.02 -2.35 5.95
C VAL A 12 -0.31 -1.49 4.74
N LYS A 13 -1.57 -1.11 4.57
CA LYS A 13 -1.92 -0.27 3.43
C LYS A 13 -1.20 1.07 3.51
N ARG A 14 -1.09 1.63 4.70
CA ARG A 14 -0.41 2.90 4.87
C ARG A 14 1.06 2.78 4.52
N ILE A 15 1.69 1.72 4.98
CA ILE A 15 3.10 1.51 4.69
C ILE A 15 3.31 1.37 3.20
N ILE A 16 2.47 0.60 2.55
CA ILE A 16 2.57 0.40 1.12
C ILE A 16 2.36 1.72 0.39
N ALA A 17 1.36 2.46 0.82
CA ALA A 17 1.07 3.73 0.16
C ALA A 17 2.25 4.67 0.26
N GLU A 18 2.87 4.72 1.42
CA GLU A 18 4.03 5.57 1.58
C GLU A 18 5.17 5.12 0.69
N LYS A 19 5.38 3.82 0.65
CA LYS A 19 6.49 3.30 -0.12
C LYS A 19 6.34 3.63 -1.59
N PHE A 20 5.14 3.57 -2.10
CA PHE A 20 4.91 3.79 -3.51
C PHE A 20 4.41 5.18 -3.84
N GLY A 21 4.21 5.99 -2.82
CA GLY A 21 3.82 7.38 -3.07
C GLY A 21 2.40 7.51 -3.59
N VAL A 22 1.50 6.66 -3.12
CA VAL A 22 0.11 6.73 -3.54
C VAL A 22 -0.75 6.91 -2.30
N ASP A 23 -2.03 7.15 -2.49
CA ASP A 23 -2.96 7.25 -1.39
C ASP A 23 -3.28 5.87 -0.86
N GLU A 24 -3.67 5.81 0.40
CA GLU A 24 -4.06 4.53 0.98
C GLU A 24 -5.23 3.92 0.23
N LYS A 25 -6.12 4.75 -0.26
CA LYS A 25 -7.28 4.24 -0.96
C LYS A 25 -6.91 3.58 -2.27
N ASP A 26 -5.71 3.83 -2.74
CA ASP A 26 -5.24 3.19 -3.95
C ASP A 26 -4.59 1.85 -3.67
N VAL A 27 -4.50 1.47 -2.42
CA VAL A 27 -3.97 0.18 -2.05
C VAL A 27 -5.13 -0.72 -1.73
N ILE A 28 -5.27 -1.79 -2.48
CA ILE A 28 -6.39 -2.70 -2.35
C ILE A 28 -5.90 -4.01 -1.79
N LYS A 29 -6.54 -4.45 -0.73
CA LYS A 29 -6.19 -5.72 -0.13
C LYS A 29 -6.97 -6.82 -0.81
N THR A 30 -6.27 -7.83 -1.28
CA THR A 30 -6.92 -9.01 -1.80
C THR A 30 -6.81 -10.11 -0.77
N GLN A 31 -7.20 -11.31 -1.16
CA GLN A 31 -7.18 -12.41 -0.22
C GLN A 31 -5.77 -12.77 0.18
N TYR A 32 -4.84 -12.66 -0.73
CA TYR A 32 -3.47 -13.09 -0.46
C TYR A 32 -2.44 -12.01 -0.69
N SER A 33 -2.83 -10.86 -1.17
CA SER A 33 -1.83 -9.88 -1.54
C SER A 33 -2.43 -8.48 -1.50
N TYR A 34 -1.67 -7.52 -1.97
CA TYR A 34 -2.12 -6.15 -2.07
C TYR A 34 -1.87 -5.66 -3.48
N ILE A 35 -2.79 -4.88 -3.97
CA ILE A 35 -2.67 -4.29 -5.29
C ILE A 35 -2.54 -2.80 -5.12
N VAL A 36 -1.52 -2.22 -5.72
CA VAL A 36 -1.32 -0.78 -5.68
C VAL A 36 -1.77 -0.21 -7.00
N LYS A 37 -2.81 0.59 -6.97
CA LYS A 37 -3.29 1.23 -8.17
C LYS A 37 -2.50 2.50 -8.38
N ARG A 38 -1.79 2.56 -9.47
CA ARG A 38 -0.99 3.73 -9.77
C ARG A 38 -1.65 4.48 -10.89
N SER A 39 -2.00 5.69 -10.61
CA SER A 39 -2.48 6.53 -11.66
C SER A 39 -1.36 6.76 -12.58
N ALA A 40 -1.53 6.40 -13.79
CA ALA A 40 -0.50 6.67 -14.75
C ALA A 40 -0.37 8.14 -14.84
N PRO A 41 0.80 8.66 -14.72
CA PRO A 41 0.99 10.06 -14.92
C PRO A 41 0.69 10.34 -16.33
N ILE A 42 0.01 11.30 -16.52
CA ILE A 42 -0.24 11.65 -17.80
C ILE A 42 0.90 12.24 -18.34
N GLU A 43 1.42 11.97 -18.86
CA GLU A 43 2.44 12.49 -19.21
C GLU A 43 2.37 13.11 -20.11
N GLU A 44 2.37 13.63 -20.26
CA GLU A 44 2.29 14.11 -20.94
C GLU A 44 3.07 14.29 -21.42
N GLY A 45 3.18 14.19 -21.77
CA GLY A 45 3.93 14.34 -22.34
C GLY A 45 4.34 14.38 -22.39
#